data_1354e6b697516a52595ba71277b1a953
#
_entry.id   1354e6b697516a52595ba71277b1a953
#
_cell.length_a   1.000
_cell.length_b   1.000
_cell.length_c   1.000
_cell.angle_alpha   90.00
_cell.angle_beta   90.00
_cell.angle_gamma   90.00
#
_symmetry.space_group_name_H-M   'P 1'
#
loop_
_entity.id
_entity.type
_entity.pdbx_description
1 polymer ?
#
loop_
_entity_poly.entity_id
_entity_poly.type
_entity_poly.pdbx_seq_one_letter_code
_entity_poly.pdbx_strand_id
1 'polypeptide(L)'
;MKIELECLSCNKLFLTEFKHRNKKFCNKTCYFEYVRKNKLLGKEKNPDVREIRICVQCGNKFEERKKHQKKICSDECRNLWNTNPNNTKERILKSKKALIEKYGVDSLFKTNKFKETNRNEFVKKYGVTTPMLVPEFVEKLKETIRNKHLLNLLPNLKENNLELLDNYLTNKSGNTSQPYNFKCLKCDNIFTSTILGSGKIPICRKCNPIIKNSKLEQLIKDYLNSINVKHIDGDRKLLNGKEIDIYLPDYNIGIEINGNYFHSEISGEKTKNYHIDKTKLCYEKGITLIQFYEDEIILKKDIILSKLKSKLQLNEKIFARKCKIKEISKKESSLFLTNNHLQGSSIDKIRFGLFYNSELVSVMTFGKKRKSLGNSNSDISEYELVRFCNKTNLTIVGGFSKLLKNFIKKYNPSKIETFADIRWSGLDQTKTVYYKNGFNFIKQTPPNYWYINTEKYLNRSHRFSFRKDVLVKEGFNKELTEWEIMKLKKYDRIWDCGSLKFELVIKK
;
A
#
# COMPACT_ATOMS: atom_id res chain seq x y z
N MET A 1 14.92 55.77 -25.37
CA MET A 1 15.79 56.95 -25.55
C MET A 1 16.97 56.52 -26.41
N LYS A 2 17.19 57.18 -27.54
CA LYS A 2 18.36 56.95 -28.41
C LYS A 2 19.43 57.95 -28.02
N ILE A 3 20.68 57.52 -28.05
CA ILE A 3 21.85 58.33 -27.78
C ILE A 3 22.78 58.28 -29.00
N GLU A 4 23.54 59.32 -29.23
CA GLU A 4 24.52 59.42 -30.29
C GLU A 4 25.90 59.11 -29.70
N LEU A 5 26.68 58.27 -30.41
CA LEU A 5 28.01 57.85 -29.99
C LEU A 5 28.94 57.95 -31.20
N GLU A 6 30.22 58.24 -30.96
CA GLU A 6 31.25 58.27 -31.98
C GLU A 6 31.94 56.90 -32.12
N CYS A 7 32.15 56.47 -33.37
CA CYS A 7 32.77 55.17 -33.66
C CYS A 7 34.31 55.29 -33.63
N LEU A 8 34.95 54.51 -32.76
CA LEU A 8 36.40 54.46 -32.56
C LEU A 8 37.23 54.02 -33.81
N SER A 9 36.58 53.52 -34.87
CA SER A 9 37.25 53.03 -36.07
C SER A 9 37.13 54.04 -37.26
N CYS A 10 35.95 54.60 -37.46
CA CYS A 10 35.67 55.47 -38.60
C CYS A 10 35.30 56.89 -38.19
N ASN A 11 35.30 57.25 -36.92
CA ASN A 11 34.99 58.54 -36.32
C ASN A 11 33.62 59.13 -36.72
N LYS A 12 32.72 58.29 -37.25
CA LYS A 12 31.36 58.75 -37.60
C LYS A 12 30.44 58.57 -36.37
N LEU A 13 29.56 59.57 -36.23
CA LEU A 13 28.50 59.52 -35.24
C LEU A 13 27.46 58.43 -35.61
N PHE A 14 26.96 57.66 -34.68
CA PHE A 14 25.91 56.68 -34.90
C PHE A 14 24.94 56.64 -33.73
N LEU A 15 23.66 56.47 -34.05
CA LEU A 15 22.57 56.36 -33.06
C LEU A 15 22.47 54.95 -32.51
N THR A 16 22.35 54.84 -31.19
CA THR A 16 22.10 53.56 -30.51
C THR A 16 21.13 53.76 -29.35
N GLU A 17 20.50 52.66 -28.89
CA GLU A 17 19.64 52.74 -27.72
C GLU A 17 20.46 52.93 -26.44
N PHE A 18 19.93 53.63 -25.44
CA PHE A 18 20.60 53.91 -24.17
C PHE A 18 21.13 52.68 -23.46
N LYS A 19 20.46 51.51 -23.60
CA LYS A 19 20.95 50.23 -23.06
C LYS A 19 22.29 49.78 -23.64
N HIS A 20 22.68 50.34 -24.79
CA HIS A 20 23.95 50.08 -25.50
C HIS A 20 24.93 51.27 -25.44
N ARG A 21 24.82 52.14 -24.42
CA ARG A 21 25.65 53.37 -24.23
C ARG A 21 27.17 53.13 -24.22
N ASN A 22 27.61 51.88 -24.00
CA ASN A 22 29.04 51.52 -24.02
C ASN A 22 29.49 50.97 -25.38
N LYS A 23 28.67 51.04 -26.42
CA LYS A 23 29.02 50.59 -27.76
C LYS A 23 30.08 51.50 -28.37
N LYS A 24 31.21 50.95 -28.78
CA LYS A 24 32.39 51.67 -29.26
C LYS A 24 32.50 51.73 -30.79
N PHE A 25 31.68 50.96 -31.51
CA PHE A 25 31.77 50.84 -32.97
C PHE A 25 30.36 50.84 -33.58
N CYS A 26 30.20 51.51 -34.71
CA CYS A 26 28.94 51.70 -35.43
C CYS A 26 28.40 50.30 -35.97
N ASN A 27 29.33 49.48 -36.44
CA ASN A 27 29.02 48.14 -37.00
C ASN A 27 30.17 47.15 -36.74
N LYS A 28 29.97 45.88 -37.13
CA LYS A 28 30.95 44.81 -36.98
C LYS A 28 32.20 45.02 -37.84
N THR A 29 32.07 45.64 -39.01
CA THR A 29 33.20 45.93 -39.93
C THR A 29 34.16 46.87 -39.24
N CYS A 30 33.68 47.97 -38.69
CA CYS A 30 34.50 48.91 -37.93
C CYS A 30 35.16 48.28 -36.70
N TYR A 31 34.50 47.39 -36.03
CA TYR A 31 35.11 46.61 -34.92
C TYR A 31 36.28 45.76 -35.42
N PHE A 32 36.10 45.03 -36.53
CA PHE A 32 37.17 44.19 -37.07
C PHE A 32 38.32 45.00 -37.66
N GLU A 33 38.04 46.12 -38.28
CA GLU A 33 39.08 47.04 -38.77
C GLU A 33 39.91 47.67 -37.66
N TYR A 34 39.26 48.12 -36.62
CA TYR A 34 39.95 48.63 -35.42
C TYR A 34 40.81 47.53 -34.77
N VAL A 35 40.30 46.34 -34.63
CA VAL A 35 41.02 45.16 -34.08
C VAL A 35 42.19 44.80 -35.02
N ARG A 36 42.02 44.86 -36.33
CA ARG A 36 43.08 44.60 -37.32
C ARG A 36 44.19 45.70 -37.26
N LYS A 37 43.83 46.97 -37.19
CA LYS A 37 44.75 48.06 -37.03
C LYS A 37 45.54 48.04 -35.71
N ASN A 38 44.90 47.67 -34.62
CA ASN A 38 45.49 47.59 -33.28
C ASN A 38 46.13 46.25 -32.91
N LYS A 39 46.01 45.21 -33.74
CA LYS A 39 46.67 43.90 -33.56
C LYS A 39 48.08 43.87 -34.19
N LEU A 40 48.65 44.96 -34.60
CA LEU A 40 50.02 45.07 -35.17
C LEU A 40 51.12 44.94 -34.10
N LEU A 41 50.82 44.50 -32.88
CA LEU A 41 51.85 44.21 -31.88
C LEU A 41 51.60 42.80 -31.30
N GLY A 42 52.22 41.80 -31.95
CA GLY A 42 52.86 40.66 -31.40
C GLY A 42 52.00 39.75 -30.56
N LYS A 43 51.54 38.64 -31.15
CA LYS A 43 51.79 37.30 -30.59
C LYS A 43 52.00 36.36 -31.77
N GLU A 44 53.20 35.84 -31.92
CA GLU A 44 53.52 34.72 -32.79
C GLU A 44 52.49 33.62 -32.58
N LYS A 45 51.82 33.21 -33.67
CA LYS A 45 50.92 32.07 -33.62
C LYS A 45 51.78 30.85 -33.35
N ASN A 46 51.61 30.21 -32.19
CA ASN A 46 52.11 28.87 -31.96
C ASN A 46 51.80 27.97 -33.18
N PRO A 47 52.77 27.22 -33.69
CA PRO A 47 52.58 26.36 -34.85
C PRO A 47 51.37 25.46 -34.61
N ASP A 48 50.55 25.28 -35.67
CA ASP A 48 49.32 24.50 -35.63
C ASP A 48 49.67 23.02 -35.66
N VAL A 49 50.19 22.54 -34.50
CA VAL A 49 50.56 21.14 -34.31
C VAL A 49 49.30 20.29 -34.28
N ARG A 50 49.13 19.45 -35.32
CA ARG A 50 48.02 18.51 -35.43
C ARG A 50 48.49 17.12 -35.07
N GLU A 51 47.59 16.31 -34.57
CA GLU A 51 47.80 14.91 -34.23
C GLU A 51 46.63 14.04 -34.73
N ILE A 52 46.96 12.78 -35.08
CA ILE A 52 45.96 11.81 -35.49
C ILE A 52 45.39 11.14 -34.21
N ARG A 53 44.05 11.18 -34.10
CA ARG A 53 43.29 10.55 -33.00
C ARG A 53 42.31 9.52 -33.55
N ILE A 54 41.89 8.60 -32.68
CA ILE A 54 40.87 7.62 -33.00
C ILE A 54 39.53 8.08 -32.38
N CYS A 55 38.47 8.12 -33.19
CA CYS A 55 37.14 8.49 -32.77
C CYS A 55 36.57 7.41 -31.83
N VAL A 56 36.17 7.78 -30.64
CA VAL A 56 35.60 6.84 -29.64
C VAL A 56 34.25 6.27 -30.05
N GLN A 57 33.58 6.86 -31.04
CA GLN A 57 32.26 6.43 -31.50
C GLN A 57 32.35 5.49 -32.72
N CYS A 58 33.14 5.79 -33.73
CA CYS A 58 33.22 5.04 -34.99
C CYS A 58 34.54 4.29 -35.20
N GLY A 59 35.54 4.50 -34.34
CA GLY A 59 36.88 3.87 -34.50
C GLY A 59 37.76 4.48 -35.57
N ASN A 60 37.27 5.39 -36.39
CA ASN A 60 38.04 5.99 -37.49
C ASN A 60 39.08 7.00 -36.98
N LYS A 61 40.22 7.03 -37.69
CA LYS A 61 41.26 8.03 -37.45
C LYS A 61 40.79 9.41 -37.97
N PHE A 62 41.07 10.49 -37.23
CA PHE A 62 40.81 11.85 -37.63
C PHE A 62 41.94 12.78 -37.16
N GLU A 63 42.17 13.86 -37.89
CA GLU A 63 43.18 14.84 -37.58
C GLU A 63 42.60 15.98 -36.77
N GLU A 64 43.23 16.34 -35.66
CA GLU A 64 42.78 17.43 -34.79
C GLU A 64 43.98 18.19 -34.22
N ARG A 65 43.77 19.46 -33.90
CA ARG A 65 44.80 20.29 -33.26
C ARG A 65 45.13 19.76 -31.87
N LYS A 66 46.43 19.62 -31.56
CA LYS A 66 46.90 19.08 -30.29
C LYS A 66 46.28 19.77 -29.05
N LYS A 67 45.99 21.06 -29.17
CA LYS A 67 45.35 21.87 -28.11
C LYS A 67 43.87 21.55 -27.88
N HIS A 68 43.19 20.97 -28.88
CA HIS A 68 41.79 20.62 -28.81
C HIS A 68 41.68 19.16 -28.43
N GLN A 69 41.27 18.84 -27.23
CA GLN A 69 41.15 17.43 -26.74
C GLN A 69 39.89 16.77 -27.28
N LYS A 70 39.55 16.91 -28.58
CA LYS A 70 38.39 16.22 -29.16
C LYS A 70 38.65 14.73 -29.25
N LYS A 71 37.63 13.96 -28.86
CA LYS A 71 37.62 12.49 -28.90
C LYS A 71 36.69 11.90 -29.96
N ILE A 72 35.99 12.76 -30.74
CA ILE A 72 34.94 12.40 -31.69
C ILE A 72 35.18 13.20 -32.99
N CYS A 73 35.13 12.47 -34.13
CA CYS A 73 35.56 13.00 -35.43
C CYS A 73 34.53 13.95 -36.09
N SER A 74 33.22 13.72 -35.91
CA SER A 74 32.16 14.50 -36.57
C SER A 74 30.99 14.78 -35.63
N ASP A 75 30.09 15.67 -36.07
CA ASP A 75 28.87 15.98 -35.32
C ASP A 75 27.87 14.84 -35.37
N GLU A 76 27.84 14.04 -36.45
CA GLU A 76 27.03 12.83 -36.51
C GLU A 76 27.50 11.83 -35.47
N CYS A 77 28.82 11.56 -35.39
CA CYS A 77 29.37 10.69 -34.34
C CYS A 77 29.10 11.24 -32.92
N ARG A 78 29.11 12.58 -32.78
CA ARG A 78 28.77 13.21 -31.48
C ARG A 78 27.31 13.00 -31.12
N ASN A 79 26.39 13.10 -32.06
CA ASN A 79 24.97 12.86 -31.84
C ASN A 79 24.73 11.38 -31.48
N LEU A 80 25.31 10.44 -32.22
CA LEU A 80 25.22 9.01 -31.89
C LEU A 80 25.81 8.69 -30.51
N TRP A 81 26.94 9.28 -30.16
CA TRP A 81 27.56 9.09 -28.85
C TRP A 81 26.70 9.65 -27.72
N ASN A 82 26.08 10.82 -27.93
CA ASN A 82 25.21 11.47 -26.96
C ASN A 82 23.85 10.76 -26.78
N THR A 83 23.33 10.12 -27.80
CA THR A 83 22.06 9.35 -27.76
C THR A 83 22.23 7.95 -27.20
N ASN A 84 23.45 7.43 -27.11
CA ASN A 84 23.72 6.12 -26.50
C ASN A 84 23.38 6.15 -24.99
N PRO A 85 22.46 5.28 -24.51
CA PRO A 85 22.01 5.32 -23.12
C PRO A 85 23.13 5.11 -22.10
N ASN A 86 24.15 4.30 -22.43
CA ASN A 86 25.27 4.01 -21.52
C ASN A 86 26.19 5.23 -21.37
N ASN A 87 26.54 5.91 -22.47
CA ASN A 87 27.34 7.13 -22.46
C ASN A 87 26.61 8.27 -21.73
N THR A 88 25.30 8.36 -21.91
CA THR A 88 24.45 9.33 -21.21
C THR A 88 24.43 9.08 -19.71
N LYS A 89 24.28 7.83 -19.27
CA LYS A 89 24.33 7.47 -17.85
C LYS A 89 25.68 7.80 -17.21
N GLU A 90 26.77 7.46 -17.88
CA GLU A 90 28.13 7.73 -17.39
C GLU A 90 28.39 9.26 -17.24
N ARG A 91 27.97 10.07 -18.23
CA ARG A 91 28.08 11.51 -18.20
C ARG A 91 27.27 12.14 -17.07
N ILE A 92 26.04 11.68 -16.87
CA ILE A 92 25.18 12.10 -15.76
C ILE A 92 25.84 11.75 -14.42
N LEU A 93 26.42 10.56 -14.31
CA LEU A 93 27.07 10.11 -13.07
C LEU A 93 28.32 10.95 -12.75
N LYS A 94 29.16 11.24 -13.77
CA LYS A 94 30.34 12.10 -13.62
C LYS A 94 29.94 13.54 -13.23
N SER A 95 28.91 14.09 -13.88
CA SER A 95 28.39 15.43 -13.53
C SER A 95 27.85 15.48 -12.10
N LYS A 96 27.09 14.45 -11.69
CA LYS A 96 26.60 14.37 -10.30
C LYS A 96 27.73 14.29 -9.28
N LYS A 97 28.77 13.45 -9.52
CA LYS A 97 29.93 13.35 -8.63
C LYS A 97 30.63 14.72 -8.46
N ALA A 98 30.91 15.41 -9.55
CA ALA A 98 31.54 16.74 -9.51
C ALA A 98 30.69 17.79 -8.77
N LEU A 99 29.36 17.70 -8.87
CA LEU A 99 28.46 18.59 -8.14
C LEU A 99 28.41 18.24 -6.63
N ILE A 100 28.47 16.97 -6.29
CA ILE A 100 28.53 16.53 -4.88
C ILE A 100 29.84 16.99 -4.25
N GLU A 101 30.97 16.81 -4.92
CA GLU A 101 32.28 17.26 -4.44
C GLU A 101 32.35 18.78 -4.25
N LYS A 102 31.76 19.55 -5.19
CA LYS A 102 31.86 21.01 -5.15
C LYS A 102 30.81 21.70 -4.30
N TYR A 103 29.61 21.16 -4.23
CA TYR A 103 28.44 21.82 -3.61
C TYR A 103 27.69 20.96 -2.60
N GLY A 104 28.12 19.72 -2.35
CA GLY A 104 27.43 18.78 -1.47
C GLY A 104 26.06 18.28 -1.98
N VAL A 105 25.72 18.55 -3.25
CA VAL A 105 24.42 18.19 -3.84
C VAL A 105 24.61 17.60 -5.24
N ASP A 106 23.71 16.73 -5.65
CA ASP A 106 23.73 16.02 -6.95
C ASP A 106 23.18 16.85 -8.12
N SER A 107 22.69 18.08 -7.85
CA SER A 107 22.13 19.00 -8.84
C SER A 107 22.30 20.44 -8.40
N LEU A 108 22.63 21.33 -9.35
CA LEU A 108 22.71 22.78 -9.11
C LEU A 108 21.40 23.36 -8.58
N PHE A 109 20.26 22.83 -9.01
CA PHE A 109 18.92 23.26 -8.57
C PHE A 109 18.69 23.04 -7.07
N LYS A 110 19.48 22.16 -6.42
CA LYS A 110 19.40 21.89 -5.00
C LYS A 110 20.26 22.82 -4.14
N THR A 111 21.17 23.60 -4.75
CA THR A 111 22.02 24.54 -4.02
C THR A 111 21.21 25.72 -3.47
N ASN A 112 21.55 26.14 -2.23
CA ASN A 112 20.87 27.28 -1.61
C ASN A 112 21.01 28.55 -2.44
N LYS A 113 22.19 28.81 -3.00
CA LYS A 113 22.44 29.95 -3.86
C LYS A 113 21.51 30.01 -5.06
N PHE A 114 21.28 28.86 -5.75
CA PHE A 114 20.36 28.81 -6.89
C PHE A 114 18.90 29.03 -6.46
N LYS A 115 18.51 28.43 -5.34
CA LYS A 115 17.15 28.61 -4.79
C LYS A 115 16.89 30.06 -4.40
N GLU A 116 17.85 30.70 -3.74
CA GLU A 116 17.74 32.12 -3.35
C GLU A 116 17.73 33.05 -4.54
N THR A 117 18.61 32.84 -5.53
CA THR A 117 18.64 33.65 -6.75
C THR A 117 17.31 33.58 -7.50
N ASN A 118 16.80 32.37 -7.73
CA ASN A 118 15.51 32.18 -8.39
C ASN A 118 14.35 32.76 -7.59
N ARG A 119 14.37 32.60 -6.25
CA ARG A 119 13.35 33.18 -5.36
C ARG A 119 13.36 34.71 -5.47
N ASN A 120 14.53 35.34 -5.43
CA ASN A 120 14.68 36.80 -5.50
C ASN A 120 14.27 37.33 -6.87
N GLU A 121 14.66 36.70 -7.98
CA GLU A 121 14.20 37.04 -9.31
C GLU A 121 12.68 36.88 -9.45
N PHE A 122 12.11 35.84 -8.87
CA PHE A 122 10.67 35.59 -8.90
C PHE A 122 9.90 36.65 -8.11
N VAL A 123 10.38 37.00 -6.91
CA VAL A 123 9.81 38.09 -6.10
C VAL A 123 9.90 39.43 -6.83
N LYS A 124 11.02 39.71 -7.48
CA LYS A 124 11.20 40.93 -8.25
C LYS A 124 10.23 41.03 -9.42
N LYS A 125 9.89 39.89 -10.05
CA LYS A 125 9.05 39.89 -11.25
C LYS A 125 7.56 39.80 -10.96
N TYR A 126 7.17 39.03 -9.90
CA TYR A 126 5.78 38.70 -9.61
C TYR A 126 5.33 39.12 -8.21
N GLY A 127 6.20 39.67 -7.37
CA GLY A 127 5.88 40.09 -6.00
C GLY A 127 5.70 38.94 -4.99
N VAL A 128 5.91 37.68 -5.41
CA VAL A 128 5.69 36.50 -4.60
C VAL A 128 6.85 35.51 -4.63
N THR A 129 6.97 34.65 -3.63
CA THR A 129 8.16 33.81 -3.43
C THR A 129 8.17 32.50 -4.23
N THR A 130 7.03 32.10 -4.76
CA THR A 130 6.88 30.82 -5.50
C THR A 130 5.87 30.95 -6.64
N PRO A 131 6.03 30.17 -7.75
CA PRO A 131 5.07 30.10 -8.85
C PRO A 131 3.64 29.76 -8.41
N MET A 132 3.50 28.97 -7.35
CA MET A 132 2.19 28.54 -6.85
C MET A 132 1.36 29.66 -6.19
N LEU A 133 1.95 30.82 -5.97
CA LEU A 133 1.24 32.01 -5.48
C LEU A 133 0.81 32.96 -6.63
N VAL A 134 1.17 32.65 -7.87
CA VAL A 134 0.75 33.42 -9.05
C VAL A 134 -0.45 32.72 -9.69
N PRO A 135 -1.65 33.34 -9.70
CA PRO A 135 -2.88 32.67 -10.19
C PRO A 135 -2.75 32.14 -11.63
N GLU A 136 -2.08 32.87 -12.50
CA GLU A 136 -1.86 32.47 -13.90
C GLU A 136 -1.02 31.19 -14.03
N PHE A 137 0.03 31.02 -13.23
CA PHE A 137 0.84 29.80 -13.23
C PHE A 137 0.08 28.61 -12.66
N VAL A 138 -0.71 28.85 -11.61
CA VAL A 138 -1.56 27.81 -11.02
C VAL A 138 -2.59 27.32 -12.03
N GLU A 139 -3.20 28.23 -12.78
CA GLU A 139 -4.19 27.85 -13.79
C GLU A 139 -3.56 27.09 -14.97
N LYS A 140 -2.43 27.54 -15.49
CA LYS A 140 -1.66 26.81 -16.50
C LYS A 140 -1.21 25.43 -16.02
N LEU A 141 -0.81 25.31 -14.76
CA LEU A 141 -0.45 24.01 -14.18
C LEU A 141 -1.67 23.09 -14.09
N LYS A 142 -2.80 23.59 -13.62
CA LYS A 142 -4.07 22.85 -13.58
C LYS A 142 -4.50 22.40 -14.98
N GLU A 143 -4.39 23.27 -15.96
CA GLU A 143 -4.71 22.94 -17.36
C GLU A 143 -3.78 21.83 -17.90
N THR A 144 -2.48 21.94 -17.64
CA THR A 144 -1.51 20.92 -18.04
C THR A 144 -1.81 19.56 -17.40
N ILE A 145 -2.17 19.56 -16.12
CA ILE A 145 -2.56 18.33 -15.39
C ILE A 145 -3.86 17.77 -15.96
N ARG A 146 -4.86 18.60 -16.22
CA ARG A 146 -6.14 18.19 -16.85
C ARG A 146 -5.91 17.56 -18.23
N ASN A 147 -5.13 18.19 -19.08
CA ASN A 147 -4.79 17.68 -20.41
C ASN A 147 -4.07 16.32 -20.34
N LYS A 148 -3.08 16.19 -19.46
CA LYS A 148 -2.39 14.91 -19.24
C LYS A 148 -3.33 13.82 -18.72
N HIS A 149 -4.25 14.17 -17.83
CA HIS A 149 -5.26 13.25 -17.31
C HIS A 149 -6.21 12.80 -18.41
N LEU A 150 -6.68 13.71 -19.25
CA LEU A 150 -7.57 13.43 -20.38
C LEU A 150 -6.89 12.52 -21.41
N LEU A 151 -5.63 12.76 -21.75
CA LEU A 151 -4.85 11.92 -22.67
C LEU A 151 -4.73 10.47 -22.17
N ASN A 152 -4.62 10.28 -20.87
CA ASN A 152 -4.59 8.94 -20.27
C ASN A 152 -5.99 8.31 -20.14
N LEU A 153 -7.03 9.12 -19.96
CA LEU A 153 -8.40 8.68 -19.76
C LEU A 153 -9.06 8.19 -21.07
N LEU A 154 -8.91 8.95 -22.16
CA LEU A 154 -9.59 8.66 -23.42
C LEU A 154 -9.32 7.26 -23.99
N PRO A 155 -8.07 6.75 -24.06
CA PRO A 155 -7.80 5.38 -24.49
C PRO A 155 -8.52 4.35 -23.62
N ASN A 156 -8.46 4.54 -22.30
CA ASN A 156 -9.09 3.63 -21.33
C ASN A 156 -10.63 3.63 -21.44
N LEU A 157 -11.25 4.79 -21.68
CA LEU A 157 -12.69 4.86 -21.93
C LEU A 157 -13.07 4.10 -23.19
N LYS A 158 -12.30 4.28 -24.28
CA LYS A 158 -12.54 3.59 -25.56
C LYS A 158 -12.41 2.07 -25.43
N GLU A 159 -11.38 1.57 -24.74
CA GLU A 159 -11.21 0.14 -24.44
C GLU A 159 -12.40 -0.43 -23.65
N ASN A 160 -13.04 0.38 -22.80
CA ASN A 160 -14.21 -0.01 -22.01
C ASN A 160 -15.54 0.32 -22.70
N ASN A 161 -15.51 0.68 -23.98
CA ASN A 161 -16.69 1.03 -24.79
C ASN A 161 -17.51 2.19 -24.18
N LEU A 162 -16.81 3.23 -23.74
CA LEU A 162 -17.40 4.43 -23.17
C LEU A 162 -16.95 5.67 -23.93
N GLU A 163 -17.84 6.62 -24.05
CA GLU A 163 -17.61 7.96 -24.56
C GLU A 163 -17.95 8.98 -23.47
N LEU A 164 -17.06 9.95 -23.28
CA LEU A 164 -17.29 11.08 -22.37
C LEU A 164 -18.05 12.17 -23.13
N LEU A 165 -19.23 12.53 -22.66
CA LEU A 165 -20.08 13.54 -23.29
C LEU A 165 -19.76 14.97 -22.84
N ASP A 166 -19.29 15.13 -21.61
CA ASP A 166 -19.00 16.44 -21.06
C ASP A 166 -17.58 16.90 -21.41
N ASN A 167 -17.41 18.22 -21.51
CA ASN A 167 -16.08 18.78 -21.70
C ASN A 167 -15.28 18.75 -20.39
N TYR A 168 -14.35 17.80 -20.29
CA TYR A 168 -13.49 17.60 -19.14
C TYR A 168 -12.61 18.84 -18.80
N LEU A 169 -12.28 19.65 -19.82
CA LEU A 169 -11.39 20.80 -19.66
C LEU A 169 -12.08 22.03 -19.03
N THR A 170 -13.42 22.10 -19.11
CA THR A 170 -14.20 23.21 -18.53
C THR A 170 -14.36 23.11 -17.03
N ASN A 171 -13.96 21.99 -16.42
CA ASN A 171 -14.03 21.80 -14.98
C ASN A 171 -12.96 22.65 -14.25
N LYS A 172 -13.34 23.85 -13.80
CA LYS A 172 -12.46 24.80 -13.11
C LYS A 172 -11.87 24.27 -11.78
N SER A 173 -12.55 23.33 -11.13
CA SER A 173 -12.11 22.85 -9.80
C SER A 173 -10.97 21.83 -9.85
N GLY A 174 -10.70 21.20 -11.01
CA GLY A 174 -9.75 20.08 -11.11
C GLY A 174 -10.15 18.87 -10.23
N ASN A 175 -11.36 18.86 -9.71
CA ASN A 175 -11.86 17.85 -8.78
C ASN A 175 -12.33 16.61 -9.57
N THR A 176 -11.62 15.51 -9.44
CA THR A 176 -11.96 14.22 -10.04
C THR A 176 -13.25 13.60 -9.46
N SER A 177 -13.74 14.12 -8.34
CA SER A 177 -15.00 13.70 -7.70
C SER A 177 -16.25 14.32 -8.33
N GLN A 178 -16.10 15.25 -9.29
CA GLN A 178 -17.24 15.83 -9.98
C GLN A 178 -17.85 14.79 -10.93
N PRO A 179 -19.20 14.70 -10.99
CA PRO A 179 -19.87 13.78 -11.92
C PRO A 179 -19.76 14.27 -13.38
N TYR A 180 -19.56 13.34 -14.29
CA TYR A 180 -19.54 13.52 -15.75
C TYR A 180 -20.55 12.60 -16.42
N ASN A 181 -21.08 12.99 -17.57
CA ASN A 181 -21.97 12.18 -18.37
C ASN A 181 -21.17 11.32 -19.35
N PHE A 182 -21.49 10.03 -19.36
CA PHE A 182 -20.88 9.03 -20.23
C PHE A 182 -21.94 8.36 -21.10
N LYS A 183 -21.60 8.07 -22.34
CA LYS A 183 -22.38 7.22 -23.24
C LYS A 183 -21.70 5.85 -23.33
N CYS A 184 -22.48 4.79 -23.14
CA CYS A 184 -22.03 3.43 -23.38
C CYS A 184 -22.16 3.07 -24.86
N LEU A 185 -21.05 2.76 -25.53
CA LEU A 185 -21.04 2.41 -26.95
C LEU A 185 -21.58 1.00 -27.26
N LYS A 186 -21.87 0.18 -26.22
CA LYS A 186 -22.50 -1.14 -26.37
C LYS A 186 -24.03 -1.11 -26.36
N CYS A 187 -24.64 -0.17 -25.65
CA CYS A 187 -26.08 -0.15 -25.44
C CYS A 187 -26.72 1.25 -25.50
N ASP A 188 -25.93 2.25 -25.93
CA ASP A 188 -26.31 3.67 -26.07
C ASP A 188 -26.85 4.32 -24.79
N ASN A 189 -26.72 3.64 -23.64
CA ASN A 189 -27.17 4.19 -22.36
C ASN A 189 -26.31 5.37 -21.93
N ILE A 190 -26.93 6.51 -21.63
CA ILE A 190 -26.28 7.67 -21.04
C ILE A 190 -26.43 7.59 -19.53
N PHE A 191 -25.31 7.78 -18.80
CA PHE A 191 -25.30 7.72 -17.34
C PHE A 191 -24.27 8.67 -16.77
N THR A 192 -24.52 9.14 -15.55
CA THR A 192 -23.61 10.04 -14.83
C THR A 192 -22.74 9.24 -13.86
N SER A 193 -21.44 9.53 -13.85
CA SER A 193 -20.50 8.91 -12.91
C SER A 193 -19.31 9.82 -12.64
N THR A 194 -18.55 9.53 -11.60
CA THR A 194 -17.32 10.25 -11.26
C THR A 194 -16.11 9.53 -11.84
N ILE A 195 -15.11 10.33 -12.27
CA ILE A 195 -13.78 9.82 -12.64
C ILE A 195 -12.94 9.92 -11.38
N LEU A 196 -12.86 8.82 -10.62
CA LEU A 196 -12.05 8.81 -9.40
C LEU A 196 -10.57 8.98 -9.74
N GLY A 197 -9.84 9.78 -8.97
CA GLY A 197 -8.41 10.10 -9.17
C GLY A 197 -7.44 8.91 -9.18
N SER A 198 -7.93 7.70 -8.90
CA SER A 198 -7.22 6.42 -9.04
C SER A 198 -7.31 5.83 -10.45
N GLY A 199 -7.88 6.55 -11.45
CA GLY A 199 -8.08 6.03 -12.81
C GLY A 199 -9.17 4.96 -12.91
N LYS A 200 -10.06 4.84 -11.93
CA LYS A 200 -11.21 3.93 -12.02
C LYS A 200 -12.15 4.42 -13.12
N ILE A 201 -12.27 3.62 -14.15
CA ILE A 201 -13.15 3.88 -15.27
C ILE A 201 -14.60 3.67 -14.84
N PRO A 202 -15.53 4.57 -15.22
CA PRO A 202 -16.95 4.39 -15.02
C PRO A 202 -17.45 3.09 -15.67
N ILE A 203 -18.46 2.49 -15.11
CA ILE A 203 -19.04 1.24 -15.62
C ILE A 203 -20.51 1.47 -15.96
N CYS A 204 -20.91 1.19 -17.21
CA CYS A 204 -22.31 1.21 -17.59
C CYS A 204 -23.08 0.12 -16.83
N ARG A 205 -24.00 0.52 -15.96
CA ARG A 205 -24.79 -0.41 -15.15
C ARG A 205 -25.87 -1.16 -15.91
N LYS A 206 -26.24 -0.70 -17.11
CA LYS A 206 -27.15 -1.43 -18.00
C LYS A 206 -26.44 -2.64 -18.64
N CYS A 207 -25.21 -2.48 -19.11
CA CYS A 207 -24.40 -3.58 -19.67
C CYS A 207 -23.75 -4.45 -18.60
N ASN A 208 -23.40 -3.83 -17.46
CA ASN A 208 -22.79 -4.48 -16.32
C ASN A 208 -23.69 -4.20 -15.11
N PRO A 209 -24.85 -4.86 -15.02
CA PRO A 209 -25.69 -4.74 -13.84
C PRO A 209 -24.85 -5.05 -12.61
N ILE A 210 -25.13 -4.37 -11.51
CA ILE A 210 -24.54 -4.75 -10.23
C ILE A 210 -25.06 -6.16 -9.99
N ILE A 211 -24.25 -7.15 -10.31
CA ILE A 211 -24.41 -8.47 -9.71
C ILE A 211 -24.26 -8.18 -8.23
N LYS A 212 -25.32 -8.34 -7.46
CA LYS A 212 -25.38 -8.00 -6.02
C LYS A 212 -24.32 -8.71 -5.17
N ASN A 213 -23.57 -9.61 -5.78
CA ASN A 213 -22.55 -10.42 -5.12
C ASN A 213 -21.17 -9.82 -5.36
N SER A 214 -20.44 -9.57 -4.29
CA SER A 214 -19.02 -9.20 -4.40
C SER A 214 -18.24 -10.36 -5.03
N LYS A 215 -17.11 -10.08 -5.71
CA LYS A 215 -16.23 -11.13 -6.24
C LYS A 215 -15.81 -12.14 -5.14
N LEU A 216 -15.73 -11.68 -3.91
CA LEU A 216 -15.35 -12.50 -2.76
C LEU A 216 -16.50 -13.41 -2.32
N GLU A 217 -17.75 -12.92 -2.35
CA GLU A 217 -18.93 -13.77 -2.13
C GLU A 217 -19.02 -14.86 -3.20
N GLN A 218 -18.81 -14.51 -4.46
CA GLN A 218 -18.83 -15.48 -5.55
C GLN A 218 -17.75 -16.56 -5.36
N LEU A 219 -16.55 -16.19 -4.93
CA LEU A 219 -15.47 -17.14 -4.62
C LEU A 219 -15.89 -18.16 -3.54
N ILE A 220 -16.56 -17.70 -2.48
CA ILE A 220 -17.05 -18.61 -1.41
C ILE A 220 -18.18 -19.48 -1.92
N LYS A 221 -19.11 -18.96 -2.73
CA LYS A 221 -20.21 -19.71 -3.36
C LYS A 221 -19.68 -20.78 -4.32
N ASP A 222 -18.73 -20.43 -5.17
CA ASP A 222 -18.08 -21.38 -6.09
C ASP A 222 -17.42 -22.52 -5.34
N TYR A 223 -16.76 -22.18 -4.22
CA TYR A 223 -16.19 -23.20 -3.35
C TYR A 223 -17.26 -24.10 -2.71
N LEU A 224 -18.35 -23.54 -2.18
CA LEU A 224 -19.45 -24.32 -1.60
C LEU A 224 -20.07 -25.23 -2.64
N ASN A 225 -20.27 -24.76 -3.86
CA ASN A 225 -20.74 -25.57 -5.00
C ASN A 225 -19.76 -26.71 -5.33
N SER A 226 -18.44 -26.44 -5.31
CA SER A 226 -17.42 -27.46 -5.60
C SER A 226 -17.37 -28.59 -4.57
N ILE A 227 -17.89 -28.37 -3.37
CA ILE A 227 -18.00 -29.38 -2.30
C ILE A 227 -19.46 -29.83 -2.06
N ASN A 228 -20.36 -29.53 -3.00
CA ASN A 228 -21.79 -29.91 -2.99
C ASN A 228 -22.55 -29.46 -1.73
N VAL A 229 -22.29 -28.25 -1.22
CA VAL A 229 -22.99 -27.67 -0.08
C VAL A 229 -24.07 -26.69 -0.58
N LYS A 230 -25.32 -26.97 -0.22
CA LYS A 230 -26.45 -26.09 -0.54
C LYS A 230 -26.35 -24.77 0.22
N HIS A 231 -26.64 -23.67 -0.46
CA HIS A 231 -26.67 -22.34 0.14
C HIS A 231 -27.80 -21.47 -0.40
N ILE A 232 -28.19 -20.49 0.38
CA ILE A 232 -29.15 -19.43 0.04
C ILE A 232 -28.41 -18.10 0.06
N ASP A 233 -28.52 -17.32 -1.01
CA ASP A 233 -27.82 -16.06 -1.19
C ASP A 233 -28.67 -14.89 -0.71
N GLY A 234 -28.06 -13.97 0.04
CA GLY A 234 -28.65 -12.69 0.41
C GLY A 234 -29.96 -12.83 1.19
N ASP A 235 -30.05 -13.80 2.11
CA ASP A 235 -31.26 -14.02 2.88
C ASP A 235 -31.56 -12.84 3.81
N ARG A 236 -32.76 -12.28 3.69
CA ARG A 236 -33.27 -11.18 4.53
C ARG A 236 -34.45 -11.58 5.41
N LYS A 237 -34.99 -12.79 5.21
CA LYS A 237 -36.17 -13.27 5.93
C LYS A 237 -35.82 -13.71 7.35
N LEU A 238 -34.71 -14.39 7.51
CA LEU A 238 -34.25 -14.94 8.79
C LEU A 238 -34.00 -13.86 9.86
N LEU A 239 -33.50 -12.67 9.45
CA LEU A 239 -33.13 -11.59 10.35
C LEU A 239 -34.04 -10.36 10.22
N ASN A 240 -35.32 -10.53 9.83
CA ASN A 240 -36.32 -9.47 9.77
C ASN A 240 -35.84 -8.22 8.96
N GLY A 241 -35.33 -8.47 7.74
CA GLY A 241 -34.87 -7.44 6.82
C GLY A 241 -33.35 -7.22 6.79
N LYS A 242 -32.60 -7.69 7.80
CA LYS A 242 -31.14 -7.69 7.73
C LYS A 242 -30.64 -8.88 6.89
N GLU A 243 -29.74 -8.61 5.98
CA GLU A 243 -29.19 -9.60 5.05
C GLU A 243 -28.17 -10.50 5.72
N ILE A 244 -28.18 -11.80 5.39
CA ILE A 244 -27.06 -12.74 5.57
C ILE A 244 -26.52 -13.00 4.15
N ASP A 245 -25.25 -12.73 3.89
CA ASP A 245 -24.67 -12.82 2.55
C ASP A 245 -24.84 -14.24 1.96
N ILE A 246 -24.51 -15.28 2.76
CA ILE A 246 -24.67 -16.68 2.38
C ILE A 246 -25.20 -17.46 3.60
N TYR A 247 -26.34 -18.16 3.44
CA TYR A 247 -26.90 -19.03 4.48
C TYR A 247 -26.81 -20.50 4.07
N LEU A 248 -26.33 -21.35 4.98
CA LEU A 248 -26.22 -22.79 4.81
C LEU A 248 -27.28 -23.50 5.65
N PRO A 249 -28.46 -23.84 5.06
CA PRO A 249 -29.60 -24.35 5.83
C PRO A 249 -29.32 -25.68 6.50
N ASP A 250 -28.61 -26.59 5.84
CA ASP A 250 -28.31 -27.93 6.37
C ASP A 250 -27.37 -27.90 7.60
N TYR A 251 -26.69 -26.76 7.83
CA TYR A 251 -25.72 -26.58 8.90
C TYR A 251 -26.13 -25.54 9.95
N ASN A 252 -27.20 -24.78 9.68
CA ASN A 252 -27.56 -23.56 10.44
C ASN A 252 -26.37 -22.59 10.59
N ILE A 253 -25.64 -22.37 9.50
CA ILE A 253 -24.48 -21.46 9.46
C ILE A 253 -24.79 -20.30 8.52
N GLY A 254 -24.65 -19.08 9.01
CA GLY A 254 -24.59 -17.87 8.19
C GLY A 254 -23.12 -17.51 7.92
N ILE A 255 -22.85 -17.01 6.74
CA ILE A 255 -21.53 -16.48 6.35
C ILE A 255 -21.71 -15.02 5.96
N GLU A 256 -20.84 -14.19 6.51
CA GLU A 256 -20.77 -12.75 6.22
C GLU A 256 -19.41 -12.42 5.66
N ILE A 257 -19.36 -11.58 4.61
CA ILE A 257 -18.14 -11.18 3.93
C ILE A 257 -17.97 -9.67 4.08
N ASN A 258 -17.16 -9.30 5.05
CA ASN A 258 -16.95 -7.92 5.47
C ASN A 258 -15.89 -7.26 4.58
N GLY A 259 -16.33 -6.48 3.58
CA GLY A 259 -15.47 -5.63 2.78
C GLY A 259 -14.82 -4.55 3.66
N ASN A 260 -13.52 -4.39 3.56
CA ASN A 260 -12.74 -3.54 4.45
C ASN A 260 -13.22 -2.07 4.48
N TYR A 261 -13.59 -1.51 3.33
CA TYR A 261 -14.14 -0.16 3.24
C TYR A 261 -15.52 -0.07 3.89
N PHE A 262 -16.46 -0.96 3.51
CA PHE A 262 -17.86 -0.88 3.91
C PHE A 262 -18.10 -1.28 5.37
N HIS A 263 -17.14 -1.93 6.01
CA HIS A 263 -17.21 -2.38 7.40
C HIS A 263 -16.29 -1.62 8.35
N SER A 264 -15.65 -0.53 7.88
CA SER A 264 -14.86 0.38 8.71
C SER A 264 -15.75 1.40 9.44
N GLU A 265 -15.20 1.99 10.51
CA GLU A 265 -15.96 2.85 11.42
C GLU A 265 -16.37 4.19 10.80
N ILE A 266 -15.44 4.89 10.17
CA ILE A 266 -15.71 6.21 9.56
C ILE A 266 -16.25 6.01 8.14
N SER A 267 -15.52 5.29 7.29
CA SER A 267 -15.84 5.21 5.86
C SER A 267 -17.06 4.35 5.57
N GLY A 268 -17.27 3.30 6.37
CA GLY A 268 -18.42 2.40 6.26
C GLY A 268 -19.55 2.70 7.25
N GLU A 269 -19.37 3.70 8.12
CA GLU A 269 -20.33 4.09 9.17
C GLU A 269 -20.73 2.93 10.11
N LYS A 270 -19.78 2.03 10.42
CA LYS A 270 -20.02 0.87 11.28
C LYS A 270 -19.59 1.11 12.72
N THR A 271 -20.57 1.08 13.62
CA THR A 271 -20.33 1.23 15.05
C THR A 271 -19.52 0.06 15.64
N LYS A 272 -18.95 0.30 16.83
CA LYS A 272 -18.18 -0.71 17.58
C LYS A 272 -18.90 -2.06 17.71
N ASN A 273 -20.19 -2.06 17.86
CA ASN A 273 -20.97 -3.29 18.13
C ASN A 273 -21.62 -3.88 16.88
N TYR A 274 -21.44 -3.29 15.69
CA TYR A 274 -22.13 -3.73 14.48
C TYR A 274 -22.02 -5.23 14.21
N HIS A 275 -20.80 -5.78 14.23
CA HIS A 275 -20.55 -7.19 13.93
C HIS A 275 -21.04 -8.13 15.02
N ILE A 276 -20.83 -7.76 16.30
CA ILE A 276 -21.28 -8.60 17.42
C ILE A 276 -22.81 -8.59 17.55
N ASP A 277 -23.48 -7.47 17.28
CA ASP A 277 -24.93 -7.39 17.37
C ASP A 277 -25.61 -8.23 16.28
N LYS A 278 -25.04 -8.24 15.05
CA LYS A 278 -25.50 -9.15 14.00
C LYS A 278 -25.27 -10.63 14.38
N THR A 279 -24.14 -10.92 15.02
CA THR A 279 -23.85 -12.27 15.53
C THR A 279 -24.86 -12.71 16.61
N LYS A 280 -25.27 -11.82 17.50
CA LYS A 280 -26.30 -12.09 18.52
C LYS A 280 -27.67 -12.38 17.89
N LEU A 281 -28.07 -11.55 16.91
CA LEU A 281 -29.34 -11.76 16.20
C LEU A 281 -29.39 -13.14 15.50
N CYS A 282 -28.28 -13.53 14.87
CA CYS A 282 -28.18 -14.88 14.29
C CYS A 282 -28.26 -15.96 15.37
N TYR A 283 -27.56 -15.78 16.50
CA TYR A 283 -27.55 -16.72 17.61
C TYR A 283 -28.94 -16.96 18.20
N GLU A 284 -29.75 -15.90 18.38
CA GLU A 284 -31.14 -15.96 18.83
C GLU A 284 -32.04 -16.77 17.91
N LYS A 285 -31.67 -16.89 16.62
CA LYS A 285 -32.34 -17.73 15.61
C LYS A 285 -31.71 -19.14 15.48
N GLY A 286 -30.78 -19.50 16.34
CA GLY A 286 -30.08 -20.79 16.29
C GLY A 286 -29.02 -20.86 15.16
N ILE A 287 -28.67 -19.75 14.54
CA ILE A 287 -27.72 -19.66 13.44
C ILE A 287 -26.34 -19.29 13.97
N THR A 288 -25.32 -20.05 13.59
CA THR A 288 -23.93 -19.69 13.85
C THR A 288 -23.43 -18.77 12.73
N LEU A 289 -23.19 -17.47 13.01
CA LEU A 289 -22.65 -16.54 12.03
C LEU A 289 -21.13 -16.60 12.00
N ILE A 290 -20.57 -16.94 10.84
CA ILE A 290 -19.13 -16.88 10.56
C ILE A 290 -18.85 -15.59 9.78
N GLN A 291 -17.85 -14.81 10.23
CA GLN A 291 -17.53 -13.55 9.59
C GLN A 291 -16.12 -13.60 9.01
N PHE A 292 -16.03 -13.44 7.71
CA PHE A 292 -14.78 -13.28 6.96
C PHE A 292 -14.50 -11.80 6.71
N TYR A 293 -13.23 -11.43 6.69
CA TYR A 293 -12.83 -10.12 6.21
C TYR A 293 -12.16 -10.24 4.85
N GLU A 294 -12.32 -9.21 4.03
CA GLU A 294 -11.81 -9.14 2.66
C GLU A 294 -10.32 -9.49 2.55
N ASP A 295 -9.48 -8.89 3.39
CA ASP A 295 -8.04 -9.14 3.41
C ASP A 295 -7.68 -10.59 3.78
N GLU A 296 -8.46 -11.23 4.65
CA GLU A 296 -8.26 -12.64 5.00
C GLU A 296 -8.56 -13.55 3.81
N ILE A 297 -9.63 -13.28 3.07
CA ILE A 297 -9.99 -14.07 1.87
C ILE A 297 -8.93 -13.89 0.79
N ILE A 298 -8.45 -12.67 0.57
CA ILE A 298 -7.45 -12.38 -0.47
C ILE A 298 -6.10 -13.00 -0.13
N LEU A 299 -5.62 -12.82 1.11
CA LEU A 299 -4.26 -13.18 1.49
C LEU A 299 -4.12 -14.62 2.02
N LYS A 300 -5.21 -15.21 2.51
CA LYS A 300 -5.21 -16.50 3.22
C LYS A 300 -6.36 -17.39 2.77
N LYS A 301 -6.68 -17.38 1.49
CA LYS A 301 -7.79 -18.10 0.87
C LYS A 301 -7.85 -19.56 1.32
N ASP A 302 -6.73 -20.28 1.20
CA ASP A 302 -6.71 -21.73 1.50
C ASP A 302 -6.98 -22.02 2.97
N ILE A 303 -6.50 -21.16 3.88
CA ILE A 303 -6.79 -21.27 5.31
C ILE A 303 -8.28 -21.03 5.59
N ILE A 304 -8.88 -20.00 4.98
CA ILE A 304 -10.30 -19.66 5.12
C ILE A 304 -11.16 -20.82 4.63
N LEU A 305 -10.91 -21.34 3.42
CA LEU A 305 -11.67 -22.44 2.84
C LEU A 305 -11.52 -23.72 3.66
N SER A 306 -10.31 -24.02 4.14
CA SER A 306 -10.07 -25.15 5.04
C SER A 306 -10.81 -25.01 6.38
N LYS A 307 -10.85 -23.81 6.97
CA LYS A 307 -11.61 -23.56 8.21
C LYS A 307 -13.11 -23.70 7.98
N LEU A 308 -13.63 -23.22 6.85
CA LEU A 308 -15.03 -23.41 6.47
C LEU A 308 -15.34 -24.91 6.33
N LYS A 309 -14.52 -25.64 5.57
CA LYS A 309 -14.65 -27.10 5.41
C LYS A 309 -14.61 -27.85 6.75
N SER A 310 -13.75 -27.41 7.68
CA SER A 310 -13.69 -27.94 9.04
C SER A 310 -14.98 -27.69 9.83
N LYS A 311 -15.59 -26.51 9.70
CA LYS A 311 -16.88 -26.18 10.33
C LYS A 311 -18.02 -27.04 9.80
N LEU A 312 -17.97 -27.36 8.51
CA LEU A 312 -18.91 -28.28 7.85
C LEU A 312 -18.60 -29.77 8.10
N GLN A 313 -17.55 -30.07 8.88
CA GLN A 313 -17.08 -31.44 9.24
C GLN A 313 -16.66 -32.28 8.02
N LEU A 314 -16.29 -31.64 6.92
CA LEU A 314 -15.92 -32.27 5.64
C LEU A 314 -14.40 -32.47 5.45
N ASN A 315 -13.57 -32.12 6.44
CA ASN A 315 -12.14 -32.38 6.42
C ASN A 315 -11.82 -33.86 6.57
N GLU A 316 -10.71 -34.29 5.97
CA GLU A 316 -10.12 -35.60 6.24
C GLU A 316 -9.79 -35.74 7.73
N LYS A 317 -10.10 -36.93 8.33
CA LYS A 317 -9.95 -37.16 9.74
C LYS A 317 -8.78 -38.11 10.04
N ILE A 318 -7.83 -37.63 10.86
CA ILE A 318 -6.73 -38.42 11.40
C ILE A 318 -6.93 -38.53 12.91
N PHE A 319 -6.87 -39.74 13.45
CA PHE A 319 -7.00 -39.93 14.90
C PHE A 319 -5.66 -39.65 15.60
N ALA A 320 -5.68 -38.83 16.63
CA ALA A 320 -4.49 -38.44 17.39
C ALA A 320 -3.74 -39.62 18.01
N ARG A 321 -4.40 -40.76 18.30
CA ARG A 321 -3.75 -42.00 18.78
C ARG A 321 -2.68 -42.50 17.80
N LYS A 322 -2.83 -42.26 16.51
CA LYS A 322 -1.86 -42.61 15.46
C LYS A 322 -0.70 -41.59 15.32
N CYS A 323 -0.79 -40.47 16.02
CA CYS A 323 0.22 -39.40 15.92
C CYS A 323 1.23 -39.48 17.08
N LYS A 324 2.48 -39.17 16.82
CA LYS A 324 3.53 -39.00 17.84
C LYS A 324 3.62 -37.53 18.27
N ILE A 325 3.83 -37.26 19.56
CA ILE A 325 4.05 -35.90 20.09
C ILE A 325 5.54 -35.62 20.09
N LYS A 326 5.92 -34.41 19.65
CA LYS A 326 7.29 -33.89 19.84
C LYS A 326 7.22 -32.41 20.26
N GLU A 327 8.18 -31.97 21.04
CA GLU A 327 8.49 -30.56 21.12
C GLU A 327 9.09 -30.10 19.80
N ILE A 328 8.72 -28.91 19.36
CA ILE A 328 9.16 -28.36 18.06
C ILE A 328 9.85 -27.03 18.26
N SER A 329 10.76 -26.72 17.35
CA SER A 329 11.47 -25.44 17.35
C SER A 329 10.55 -24.26 17.03
N LYS A 330 10.99 -23.04 17.37
CA LYS A 330 10.29 -21.81 16.97
C LYS A 330 10.15 -21.71 15.45
N LYS A 331 11.16 -22.12 14.69
CA LYS A 331 11.16 -22.09 13.23
C LYS A 331 10.08 -22.98 12.65
N GLU A 332 10.00 -24.25 13.09
CA GLU A 332 8.99 -25.21 12.66
C GLU A 332 7.57 -24.73 13.01
N SER A 333 7.37 -24.29 14.27
CA SER A 333 6.08 -23.77 14.72
C SER A 333 5.65 -22.53 13.93
N SER A 334 6.55 -21.55 13.72
CA SER A 334 6.26 -20.34 12.95
C SER A 334 5.88 -20.65 11.51
N LEU A 335 6.61 -21.53 10.84
CA LEU A 335 6.33 -21.94 9.46
C LEU A 335 4.96 -22.63 9.38
N PHE A 336 4.70 -23.57 10.28
CA PHE A 336 3.42 -24.29 10.33
C PHE A 336 2.24 -23.33 10.58
N LEU A 337 2.34 -22.45 11.58
CA LEU A 337 1.27 -21.51 11.93
C LEU A 337 1.03 -20.48 10.84
N THR A 338 2.08 -20.00 10.15
CA THR A 338 1.94 -19.08 9.04
C THR A 338 1.12 -19.69 7.89
N ASN A 339 1.31 -20.97 7.61
CA ASN A 339 0.67 -21.68 6.51
C ASN A 339 -0.72 -22.26 6.87
N ASN A 340 -1.05 -22.40 8.17
CA ASN A 340 -2.25 -23.11 8.59
C ASN A 340 -3.14 -22.34 9.57
N HIS A 341 -2.66 -21.24 10.17
CA HIS A 341 -3.42 -20.48 11.16
C HIS A 341 -3.72 -19.06 10.65
N LEU A 342 -4.96 -18.61 10.78
CA LEU A 342 -5.42 -17.31 10.27
C LEU A 342 -4.61 -16.13 10.82
N GLN A 343 -4.27 -16.16 12.11
CA GLN A 343 -3.46 -15.12 12.74
C GLN A 343 -1.93 -15.38 12.62
N GLY A 344 -1.52 -16.48 11.97
CA GLY A 344 -0.11 -16.82 11.79
C GLY A 344 0.63 -17.17 13.08
N SER A 345 1.97 -16.98 13.05
CA SER A 345 2.84 -17.26 14.19
C SER A 345 2.56 -16.32 15.37
N SER A 346 3.01 -16.73 16.56
CA SER A 346 2.77 -16.02 17.82
C SER A 346 4.07 -15.87 18.63
N ILE A 347 4.01 -15.00 19.63
CA ILE A 347 5.02 -14.94 20.67
C ILE A 347 4.67 -15.99 21.72
N ASP A 348 5.38 -17.10 21.67
CA ASP A 348 5.20 -18.25 22.56
C ASP A 348 6.55 -18.77 23.08
N LYS A 349 6.52 -19.60 24.13
CA LYS A 349 7.72 -20.20 24.73
C LYS A 349 7.77 -21.71 24.60
N ILE A 350 6.60 -22.37 24.66
CA ILE A 350 6.48 -23.81 24.65
C ILE A 350 5.66 -24.23 23.44
N ARG A 351 6.11 -25.23 22.70
CA ARG A 351 5.56 -25.63 21.42
C ARG A 351 5.54 -27.14 21.30
N PHE A 352 4.37 -27.69 21.04
CA PHE A 352 4.20 -29.10 20.76
C PHE A 352 3.60 -29.34 19.40
N GLY A 353 4.11 -30.33 18.68
CA GLY A 353 3.60 -30.81 17.42
C GLY A 353 3.10 -32.25 17.51
N LEU A 354 2.04 -32.55 16.78
CA LEU A 354 1.62 -33.92 16.46
C LEU A 354 2.18 -34.27 15.06
N PHE A 355 2.81 -35.43 14.99
CA PHE A 355 3.38 -35.97 13.75
C PHE A 355 2.65 -37.24 13.35
N TYR A 356 2.17 -37.33 12.14
CA TYR A 356 1.59 -38.50 11.49
C TYR A 356 2.44 -38.84 10.26
N ASN A 357 2.93 -40.08 10.16
CA ASN A 357 3.85 -40.48 9.06
C ASN A 357 5.03 -39.52 8.85
N SER A 358 5.64 -39.09 9.95
CA SER A 358 6.74 -38.12 9.99
C SER A 358 6.38 -36.67 9.59
N GLU A 359 5.14 -36.41 9.18
CA GLU A 359 4.65 -35.07 8.86
C GLU A 359 4.05 -34.39 10.08
N LEU A 360 4.32 -33.07 10.24
CA LEU A 360 3.71 -32.23 11.27
C LEU A 360 2.25 -31.91 10.88
N VAL A 361 1.28 -32.40 11.63
CA VAL A 361 -0.16 -32.29 11.30
C VAL A 361 -0.97 -31.44 12.28
N SER A 362 -0.42 -31.12 13.46
CA SER A 362 -1.07 -30.21 14.41
C SER A 362 -0.03 -29.57 15.32
N VAL A 363 -0.28 -28.30 15.70
CA VAL A 363 0.59 -27.52 16.59
C VAL A 363 -0.24 -26.90 17.70
N MET A 364 0.30 -26.95 18.93
CA MET A 364 -0.22 -26.23 20.09
C MET A 364 0.90 -25.47 20.77
N THR A 365 0.66 -24.16 21.05
CA THR A 365 1.68 -23.32 21.66
C THR A 365 1.20 -22.64 22.93
N PHE A 366 2.13 -22.45 23.87
CA PHE A 366 1.85 -21.81 25.15
C PHE A 366 2.85 -20.67 25.40
N GLY A 367 2.34 -19.61 26.02
CA GLY A 367 3.12 -18.45 26.48
C GLY A 367 2.93 -18.24 27.98
N LYS A 368 3.78 -17.39 28.55
CA LYS A 368 3.49 -16.86 29.90
C LYS A 368 2.32 -15.89 29.81
N LYS A 369 1.54 -15.79 30.87
CA LYS A 369 0.44 -14.83 30.98
C LYS A 369 0.92 -13.42 30.70
N ARG A 370 0.20 -12.69 29.86
CA ARG A 370 0.61 -11.34 29.43
C ARG A 370 0.36 -10.32 30.52
N LYS A 371 1.40 -9.60 30.93
CA LYS A 371 1.31 -8.49 31.91
C LYS A 371 0.34 -7.39 31.47
N SER A 372 0.17 -7.17 30.15
CA SER A 372 -0.72 -6.17 29.56
C SER A 372 -2.23 -6.39 29.85
N LEU A 373 -2.60 -7.53 30.40
CA LEU A 373 -3.98 -7.84 30.79
C LEU A 373 -4.28 -7.54 32.27
N GLY A 374 -3.46 -6.69 32.91
CA GLY A 374 -3.68 -6.25 34.31
C GLY A 374 -3.10 -7.18 35.37
N ASN A 375 -2.22 -8.11 34.99
CA ASN A 375 -1.63 -9.09 35.89
C ASN A 375 -0.15 -8.72 36.23
N SER A 376 0.04 -7.87 37.22
CA SER A 376 1.37 -7.55 37.75
C SER A 376 2.04 -8.74 38.50
N ASN A 377 1.26 -9.64 39.11
CA ASN A 377 1.70 -10.76 39.92
C ASN A 377 1.18 -12.10 39.36
N SER A 378 1.54 -12.49 38.10
CA SER A 378 1.22 -13.84 37.61
C SER A 378 2.17 -14.85 38.25
N ASP A 379 1.59 -15.89 38.88
CA ASP A 379 2.32 -17.07 39.31
C ASP A 379 3.11 -17.66 38.14
N ILE A 380 4.35 -18.12 38.43
CA ILE A 380 5.24 -18.73 37.43
C ILE A 380 4.59 -19.96 36.76
N SER A 381 3.62 -20.58 37.39
CA SER A 381 2.86 -21.74 36.89
C SER A 381 1.60 -21.41 36.10
N GLU A 382 1.29 -20.12 35.85
CA GLU A 382 0.17 -19.69 34.98
C GLU A 382 0.60 -19.52 33.52
N TYR A 383 -0.19 -20.06 32.61
CA TYR A 383 0.10 -20.05 31.16
C TYR A 383 -1.10 -19.58 30.34
N GLU A 384 -0.81 -19.04 29.15
CA GLU A 384 -1.77 -18.79 28.09
C GLU A 384 -1.60 -19.86 27.00
N LEU A 385 -2.66 -20.57 26.62
CA LEU A 385 -2.72 -21.34 25.39
C LEU A 385 -2.92 -20.34 24.25
N VAL A 386 -1.85 -20.08 23.51
CA VAL A 386 -1.80 -18.98 22.53
C VAL A 386 -2.34 -19.41 21.18
N ARG A 387 -1.97 -20.61 20.71
CA ARG A 387 -2.43 -21.17 19.42
C ARG A 387 -2.69 -22.65 19.50
N PHE A 388 -3.74 -23.06 18.82
CA PHE A 388 -3.98 -24.44 18.44
C PHE A 388 -4.41 -24.49 16.98
N CYS A 389 -3.75 -25.27 16.17
CA CYS A 389 -3.99 -25.36 14.74
C CYS A 389 -3.70 -26.75 14.21
N ASN A 390 -4.59 -27.25 13.35
CA ASN A 390 -4.33 -28.43 12.53
C ASN A 390 -3.80 -27.97 11.15
N LYS A 391 -3.14 -28.86 10.43
CA LYS A 391 -2.79 -28.66 9.02
C LYS A 391 -4.08 -28.43 8.22
N THR A 392 -4.02 -27.55 7.23
CA THR A 392 -5.15 -27.27 6.33
C THR A 392 -5.74 -28.55 5.75
N ASN A 393 -7.06 -28.59 5.63
CA ASN A 393 -7.87 -29.73 5.14
C ASN A 393 -7.83 -30.99 6.03
N LEU A 394 -7.19 -30.96 7.20
CA LEU A 394 -7.17 -32.05 8.17
C LEU A 394 -7.89 -31.70 9.46
N THR A 395 -8.53 -32.71 10.05
CA THR A 395 -9.06 -32.64 11.40
C THR A 395 -8.40 -33.75 12.23
N ILE A 396 -7.61 -33.37 13.23
CA ILE A 396 -6.94 -34.34 14.12
C ILE A 396 -7.85 -34.63 15.30
N VAL A 397 -8.62 -35.70 15.18
CA VAL A 397 -9.59 -36.14 16.22
C VAL A 397 -8.86 -36.49 17.51
N GLY A 398 -9.19 -35.80 18.61
CA GLY A 398 -8.50 -35.95 19.90
C GLY A 398 -7.13 -35.23 19.97
N GLY A 399 -6.73 -34.47 18.91
CA GLY A 399 -5.44 -33.79 18.86
C GLY A 399 -5.29 -32.74 19.96
N PHE A 400 -6.32 -31.90 20.16
CA PHE A 400 -6.34 -30.92 21.23
C PHE A 400 -6.11 -31.54 22.60
N SER A 401 -6.93 -32.55 22.96
CA SER A 401 -6.85 -33.21 24.23
C SER A 401 -5.50 -33.90 24.47
N LYS A 402 -4.93 -34.53 23.42
CA LYS A 402 -3.63 -35.22 23.52
C LYS A 402 -2.49 -34.22 23.76
N LEU A 403 -2.45 -33.10 23.07
CA LEU A 403 -1.44 -32.05 23.24
C LEU A 403 -1.59 -31.35 24.61
N LEU A 404 -2.81 -31.01 24.99
CA LEU A 404 -3.09 -30.40 26.30
C LEU A 404 -2.67 -31.30 27.48
N LYS A 405 -3.04 -32.58 27.46
CA LYS A 405 -2.63 -33.56 28.50
C LYS A 405 -1.10 -33.67 28.58
N ASN A 406 -0.42 -33.70 27.44
CA ASN A 406 1.05 -33.75 27.42
C ASN A 406 1.67 -32.49 28.05
N PHE A 407 1.11 -31.30 27.73
CA PHE A 407 1.56 -30.03 28.32
C PHE A 407 1.35 -30.05 29.86
N ILE A 408 0.16 -30.42 30.33
CA ILE A 408 -0.15 -30.49 31.77
C ILE A 408 0.81 -31.43 32.48
N LYS A 409 1.01 -32.65 31.94
CA LYS A 409 1.92 -33.65 32.52
C LYS A 409 3.37 -33.13 32.63
N LYS A 410 3.85 -32.37 31.61
CA LYS A 410 5.25 -31.95 31.55
C LYS A 410 5.54 -30.68 32.35
N TYR A 411 4.60 -29.74 32.38
CA TYR A 411 4.82 -28.41 32.95
C TYR A 411 4.05 -28.13 34.24
N ASN A 412 3.16 -29.04 34.63
CA ASN A 412 2.34 -28.96 35.85
C ASN A 412 1.80 -27.54 36.13
N PRO A 413 1.06 -26.93 35.16
CA PRO A 413 0.53 -25.57 35.31
C PRO A 413 -0.52 -25.54 36.43
N SER A 414 -0.61 -24.43 37.19
CA SER A 414 -1.71 -24.17 38.12
C SER A 414 -2.98 -23.74 37.35
N LYS A 415 -2.78 -22.95 36.27
CA LYS A 415 -3.87 -22.41 35.47
C LYS A 415 -3.48 -22.22 34.01
N ILE A 416 -4.41 -22.44 33.11
CA ILE A 416 -4.27 -22.19 31.69
C ILE A 416 -5.42 -21.28 31.23
N GLU A 417 -5.11 -20.12 30.67
CA GLU A 417 -6.10 -19.20 30.05
C GLU A 417 -6.09 -19.35 28.52
N THR A 418 -7.22 -19.09 27.87
CA THR A 418 -7.31 -19.05 26.41
C THR A 418 -8.51 -18.25 25.94
N PHE A 419 -8.54 -17.90 24.63
CA PHE A 419 -9.57 -17.06 24.03
C PHE A 419 -10.08 -17.73 22.75
N ALA A 420 -11.41 -17.83 22.62
CA ALA A 420 -12.06 -18.27 21.38
C ALA A 420 -12.58 -17.04 20.63
N ASP A 421 -12.13 -16.84 19.40
CA ASP A 421 -12.63 -15.76 18.52
C ASP A 421 -14.10 -16.03 18.14
N ILE A 422 -15.01 -15.13 18.56
CA ILE A 422 -16.46 -15.27 18.37
C ILE A 422 -16.85 -15.39 16.90
N ARG A 423 -16.11 -14.74 16.00
CA ARG A 423 -16.34 -14.85 14.54
C ARG A 423 -16.33 -16.30 14.02
N TRP A 424 -15.60 -17.16 14.72
CA TRP A 424 -15.43 -18.58 14.36
C TRP A 424 -16.13 -19.53 15.32
N SER A 425 -16.12 -19.23 16.61
CA SER A 425 -16.73 -20.08 17.62
C SER A 425 -18.25 -19.93 17.68
N GLY A 426 -18.77 -18.77 17.29
CA GLY A 426 -20.08 -18.32 17.68
C GLY A 426 -20.13 -17.94 19.16
N LEU A 427 -21.33 -17.70 19.68
CA LEU A 427 -21.58 -17.31 21.07
C LEU A 427 -21.80 -18.49 22.02
N ASP A 428 -22.12 -19.66 21.48
CA ASP A 428 -22.36 -20.87 22.31
C ASP A 428 -21.02 -21.42 22.81
N GLN A 429 -20.72 -21.09 24.05
CA GLN A 429 -19.49 -21.52 24.73
C GLN A 429 -19.34 -23.03 24.79
N THR A 430 -20.48 -23.77 24.90
CA THR A 430 -20.47 -25.23 25.07
C THR A 430 -20.02 -25.98 23.82
N LYS A 431 -20.16 -25.36 22.64
CA LYS A 431 -19.72 -25.90 21.36
C LYS A 431 -18.22 -25.74 21.11
N THR A 432 -17.50 -24.97 21.95
CA THR A 432 -16.06 -24.74 21.78
C THR A 432 -15.23 -25.97 22.15
N VAL A 433 -14.06 -26.11 21.51
CA VAL A 433 -13.09 -27.15 21.86
C VAL A 433 -12.58 -27.01 23.30
N TYR A 434 -12.56 -25.78 23.82
CA TYR A 434 -12.10 -25.48 25.17
C TYR A 434 -13.07 -26.03 26.22
N TYR A 435 -14.35 -25.70 26.12
CA TYR A 435 -15.38 -26.21 27.02
C TYR A 435 -15.40 -27.76 27.04
N LYS A 436 -15.35 -28.38 25.86
CA LYS A 436 -15.31 -29.86 25.72
C LYS A 436 -14.07 -30.51 26.32
N ASN A 437 -13.02 -29.75 26.61
CA ASN A 437 -11.79 -30.21 27.26
C ASN A 437 -11.63 -29.70 28.70
N GLY A 438 -12.73 -29.31 29.34
CA GLY A 438 -12.77 -29.00 30.77
C GLY A 438 -12.40 -27.55 31.13
N PHE A 439 -12.30 -26.67 30.18
CA PHE A 439 -12.13 -25.25 30.49
C PHE A 439 -13.47 -24.65 30.90
N ASN A 440 -13.46 -23.82 31.94
CA ASN A 440 -14.60 -23.02 32.37
C ASN A 440 -14.68 -21.74 31.57
N PHE A 441 -15.88 -21.36 31.12
CA PHE A 441 -16.13 -20.07 30.56
C PHE A 441 -16.10 -18.98 31.63
N ILE A 442 -15.38 -17.89 31.40
CA ILE A 442 -15.23 -16.79 32.35
C ILE A 442 -16.06 -15.59 31.93
N LYS A 443 -15.87 -15.09 30.71
CA LYS A 443 -16.60 -13.93 30.19
C LYS A 443 -16.45 -13.79 28.70
N GLN A 444 -17.35 -13.02 28.11
CA GLN A 444 -17.17 -12.46 26.77
C GLN A 444 -16.37 -11.16 26.87
N THR A 445 -15.35 -10.99 26.05
CA THR A 445 -14.62 -9.74 25.92
C THR A 445 -15.39 -8.79 25.01
N PRO A 446 -15.30 -7.46 25.21
CA PRO A 446 -15.86 -6.50 24.26
C PRO A 446 -15.17 -6.64 22.90
N PRO A 447 -15.83 -6.16 21.81
CA PRO A 447 -15.21 -6.04 20.51
C PRO A 447 -13.88 -5.30 20.57
N ASN A 448 -12.88 -5.82 19.89
CA ASN A 448 -11.60 -5.18 19.65
C ASN A 448 -11.54 -4.64 18.22
N TYR A 449 -10.53 -3.84 17.88
CA TYR A 449 -10.43 -3.25 16.55
C TYR A 449 -9.06 -3.45 15.92
N TRP A 450 -9.07 -3.36 14.60
CA TRP A 450 -7.91 -3.35 13.73
C TRP A 450 -7.87 -2.02 13.00
N TYR A 451 -6.68 -1.55 12.71
CA TYR A 451 -6.50 -0.36 11.89
C TYR A 451 -6.40 -0.73 10.41
N ILE A 452 -6.95 0.13 9.55
CA ILE A 452 -6.84 0.00 8.11
C ILE A 452 -6.48 1.35 7.48
N ASN A 453 -5.52 1.34 6.55
CA ASN A 453 -5.14 2.55 5.83
C ASN A 453 -6.24 2.96 4.85
N THR A 454 -6.71 4.24 4.94
CA THR A 454 -7.84 4.74 4.16
C THR A 454 -7.51 5.06 2.70
N GLU A 455 -6.24 5.04 2.32
CA GLU A 455 -5.85 5.25 0.93
C GLU A 455 -5.99 3.98 0.09
N LYS A 456 -5.85 2.81 0.72
CA LYS A 456 -5.79 1.52 0.01
C LYS A 456 -6.81 0.50 0.46
N TYR A 457 -7.27 0.52 1.70
CA TYR A 457 -8.19 -0.46 2.33
C TYR A 457 -7.80 -1.94 2.12
N LEU A 458 -6.49 -2.24 1.95
CA LEU A 458 -6.04 -3.57 1.55
C LEU A 458 -5.92 -4.52 2.76
N ASN A 459 -5.19 -4.11 3.77
CA ASN A 459 -4.81 -5.00 4.87
C ASN A 459 -5.13 -4.37 6.22
N ARG A 460 -5.78 -5.13 7.08
CA ARG A 460 -5.98 -4.74 8.47
C ARG A 460 -4.69 -4.97 9.25
N SER A 461 -4.33 -4.01 10.07
CA SER A 461 -3.16 -4.04 10.96
C SER A 461 -3.60 -4.11 12.41
N HIS A 462 -2.96 -4.98 13.20
CA HIS A 462 -3.33 -5.12 14.60
C HIS A 462 -2.98 -3.86 15.39
N ARG A 463 -3.92 -3.36 16.22
CA ARG A 463 -3.77 -2.14 17.02
C ARG A 463 -2.49 -2.08 17.86
N PHE A 464 -1.96 -3.23 18.27
CA PHE A 464 -0.76 -3.29 19.10
C PHE A 464 0.48 -2.66 18.43
N SER A 465 0.52 -2.63 17.11
CA SER A 465 1.60 -1.96 16.35
C SER A 465 1.52 -0.43 16.40
N PHE A 466 0.38 0.12 16.84
CA PHE A 466 0.10 1.56 16.87
C PHE A 466 -0.20 2.08 18.28
N ARG A 467 0.36 1.43 19.29
CA ARG A 467 0.19 1.91 20.67
C ARG A 467 0.70 3.34 20.81
N LYS A 468 0.07 4.11 21.70
CA LYS A 468 0.40 5.51 21.95
C LYS A 468 1.90 5.74 22.21
N ASP A 469 2.55 4.85 22.98
CA ASP A 469 3.98 4.92 23.26
C ASP A 469 4.87 4.78 22.00
N VAL A 470 4.44 3.98 21.02
CA VAL A 470 5.11 3.84 19.72
C VAL A 470 4.89 5.11 18.89
N LEU A 471 3.66 5.60 18.79
CA LEU A 471 3.32 6.79 18.01
C LEU A 471 4.00 8.05 18.54
N VAL A 472 4.11 8.21 19.86
CA VAL A 472 4.86 9.32 20.47
C VAL A 472 6.35 9.25 20.12
N LYS A 473 6.96 8.05 20.09
CA LYS A 473 8.33 7.86 19.61
C LYS A 473 8.53 8.18 18.14
N GLU A 474 7.48 8.05 17.32
CA GLU A 474 7.47 8.49 15.91
C GLU A 474 7.35 10.03 15.78
N GLY A 475 7.21 10.78 16.87
CA GLY A 475 7.16 12.25 16.88
C GLY A 475 5.75 12.85 16.96
N PHE A 476 4.70 12.05 17.21
CA PHE A 476 3.35 12.58 17.41
C PHE A 476 3.16 13.19 18.79
N ASN A 477 2.27 14.18 18.88
CA ASN A 477 1.98 14.88 20.13
C ASN A 477 1.40 13.90 21.17
N LYS A 478 2.02 13.87 22.37
CA LYS A 478 1.61 13.01 23.49
C LYS A 478 0.21 13.37 24.07
N GLU A 479 -0.30 14.57 23.83
CA GLU A 479 -1.63 14.98 24.30
C GLU A 479 -2.76 14.34 23.49
N LEU A 480 -2.51 13.99 22.23
CA LEU A 480 -3.49 13.32 21.37
C LEU A 480 -3.70 11.86 21.82
N THR A 481 -4.92 11.39 21.67
CA THR A 481 -5.25 9.97 21.85
C THR A 481 -4.67 9.13 20.71
N GLU A 482 -4.49 7.82 20.93
CA GLU A 482 -4.08 6.86 19.87
C GLU A 482 -4.97 7.03 18.61
N TRP A 483 -6.28 7.18 18.81
CA TRP A 483 -7.22 7.30 17.70
C TRP A 483 -7.09 8.61 16.91
N GLU A 484 -6.89 9.73 17.59
CA GLU A 484 -6.67 11.02 16.93
C GLU A 484 -5.40 11.00 16.08
N ILE A 485 -4.31 10.43 16.60
CA ILE A 485 -3.07 10.25 15.84
C ILE A 485 -3.31 9.36 14.63
N MET A 486 -4.02 8.25 14.78
CA MET A 486 -4.28 7.33 13.67
C MET A 486 -5.15 7.95 12.58
N LYS A 487 -6.11 8.83 12.93
CA LYS A 487 -6.85 9.63 11.94
C LYS A 487 -5.93 10.57 11.15
N LEU A 488 -5.00 11.24 11.82
CA LEU A 488 -3.97 12.07 11.13
C LEU A 488 -3.09 11.25 10.20
N LYS A 489 -2.78 10.01 10.55
CA LYS A 489 -2.05 9.04 9.71
C LYS A 489 -2.93 8.45 8.59
N LYS A 490 -4.18 8.88 8.43
CA LYS A 490 -5.14 8.36 7.45
C LYS A 490 -5.47 6.88 7.67
N TYR A 491 -5.74 6.50 8.91
CA TYR A 491 -6.24 5.17 9.27
C TYR A 491 -7.68 5.25 9.78
N ASP A 492 -8.45 4.22 9.46
CA ASP A 492 -9.77 3.94 10.00
C ASP A 492 -9.74 2.68 10.86
N ARG A 493 -10.81 2.37 11.58
CA ARG A 493 -10.93 1.18 12.43
C ARG A 493 -11.98 0.22 11.88
N ILE A 494 -11.68 -1.07 12.02
CA ILE A 494 -12.66 -2.15 11.81
C ILE A 494 -12.78 -2.93 13.11
N TRP A 495 -14.00 -3.07 13.61
CA TRP A 495 -14.28 -3.77 14.86
C TRP A 495 -14.54 -5.25 14.62
N ASP A 496 -14.06 -6.12 15.53
CA ASP A 496 -14.37 -7.54 15.53
C ASP A 496 -15.59 -7.86 16.45
N CYS A 497 -15.81 -9.15 16.73
CA CYS A 497 -16.89 -9.59 17.60
C CYS A 497 -16.44 -9.82 19.06
N GLY A 498 -15.18 -9.57 19.38
CA GLY A 498 -14.59 -9.98 20.66
C GLY A 498 -14.30 -11.48 20.72
N SER A 499 -14.06 -11.95 21.93
CA SER A 499 -13.68 -13.35 22.20
C SER A 499 -14.39 -13.90 23.45
N LEU A 500 -14.56 -15.20 23.52
CA LEU A 500 -14.94 -15.91 24.73
C LEU A 500 -13.67 -16.27 25.49
N LYS A 501 -13.52 -15.80 26.73
CA LYS A 501 -12.41 -16.13 27.62
C LYS A 501 -12.70 -17.41 28.38
N PHE A 502 -11.73 -18.32 28.41
CA PHE A 502 -11.78 -19.60 29.12
C PHE A 502 -10.59 -19.78 30.06
N GLU A 503 -10.79 -20.48 31.15
CA GLU A 503 -9.75 -20.86 32.09
C GLU A 503 -9.87 -22.35 32.47
N LEU A 504 -8.72 -23.03 32.54
CA LEU A 504 -8.59 -24.37 33.09
C LEU A 504 -7.72 -24.28 34.35
N VAL A 505 -8.31 -24.58 35.52
CA VAL A 505 -7.59 -24.68 36.79
C VAL A 505 -7.24 -26.15 37.02
N ILE A 506 -5.95 -26.41 37.24
CA ILE A 506 -5.45 -27.76 37.51
C ILE A 506 -5.41 -27.93 39.03
N LYS A 507 -6.34 -28.76 39.56
CA LYS A 507 -6.29 -29.15 40.97
C LYS A 507 -5.05 -30.04 41.14
N LYS A 508 -4.20 -29.71 42.09
CA LYS A 508 -3.08 -30.54 42.52
C LYS A 508 -3.59 -31.83 43.19
#